data_f7139b9479ede69da69557cac4905b4b
#
_entry.id   f7139b9479ede69da69557cac4905b4b
#
_cell.length_a   1.000
_cell.length_b   1.000
_cell.length_c   1.000
_cell.angle_alpha   90.00
_cell.angle_beta   90.00
_cell.angle_gamma   90.00
#
_symmetry.space_group_name_H-M   'P 1'
#
loop_
_entity.id
_entity.type
_entity.pdbx_description
1 polymer ?
#
loop_
_entity_poly.entity_id
_entity_poly.type
_entity_poly.pdbx_seq_one_letter_code
_entity_poly.pdbx_strand_id
1 'polypeptide(L)'
;MARGWDRPEEHDHVVVVADDDDAHLEVIRSRLSRVPGRDRVATLGRYPRFEIVTASNGEEALRRVSARVTALAVDLIMPRLQGLEVIQRIRPQRPDLAILAFTAAAPPSEAVAAMMAGADHFHQYGDGRQGDFETALEQALDRRRLVRLIERSATEMERARASLAALGAEDVGLPGLRPAATREAVLPFDEAVTRYLESAARLFEGDPKGLAQRLGVSYFSLRRLLKRHGVPFPGRPRGRAK
;
A
#
# COMPACT_ATOMS: atom_id res chain seq x y z
N MET A 1 5.01 -5.62 32.12
CA MET A 1 3.84 -5.79 31.23
C MET A 1 4.36 -5.92 29.81
N ALA A 2 4.45 -7.14 29.31
CA ALA A 2 4.86 -7.44 27.95
C ALA A 2 3.81 -6.90 26.98
N ARG A 3 4.22 -6.01 26.10
CA ARG A 3 3.34 -5.39 25.09
C ARG A 3 3.06 -6.44 24.03
N GLY A 4 1.77 -6.64 23.72
CA GLY A 4 1.16 -7.67 22.89
C GLY A 4 1.62 -7.80 21.43
N TRP A 5 2.92 -7.97 21.22
CA TRP A 5 3.58 -8.19 19.92
C TRP A 5 3.95 -9.66 19.68
N ASP A 6 3.76 -10.52 20.69
CA ASP A 6 4.14 -11.93 20.69
C ASP A 6 2.92 -12.87 20.60
N ARG A 7 2.02 -12.66 19.64
CA ARG A 7 1.14 -13.76 19.22
C ARG A 7 1.80 -14.48 18.04
N PRO A 8 2.27 -15.71 18.24
CA PRO A 8 3.14 -16.39 17.27
C PRO A 8 2.46 -16.89 16.00
N GLU A 9 1.15 -16.75 15.84
CA GLU A 9 0.39 -17.47 14.80
C GLU A 9 -0.60 -16.60 13.99
N GLU A 10 -0.62 -15.31 14.16
CA GLU A 10 -1.52 -14.44 13.40
C GLU A 10 -0.83 -13.92 12.15
N HIS A 11 -1.36 -14.27 10.96
CA HIS A 11 -0.92 -13.68 9.70
C HIS A 11 -1.33 -12.20 9.67
N ASP A 12 -0.38 -11.35 9.27
CA ASP A 12 -0.63 -9.91 9.19
C ASP A 12 -1.53 -9.56 7.99
N HIS A 13 -1.51 -10.41 6.95
CA HIS A 13 -2.28 -10.23 5.72
C HIS A 13 -2.85 -11.54 5.18
N VAL A 14 -4.10 -11.50 4.74
CA VAL A 14 -4.72 -12.54 3.93
C VAL A 14 -4.72 -12.08 2.48
N VAL A 15 -4.09 -12.86 1.60
CA VAL A 15 -3.88 -12.51 0.20
C VAL A 15 -4.57 -13.54 -0.70
N VAL A 16 -5.46 -13.10 -1.57
CA VAL A 16 -5.95 -13.91 -2.67
C VAL A 16 -4.97 -13.77 -3.83
N VAL A 17 -4.47 -14.88 -4.35
CA VAL A 17 -3.63 -14.94 -5.55
C VAL A 17 -4.41 -15.67 -6.63
N ALA A 18 -4.67 -15.00 -7.74
CA ALA A 18 -5.42 -15.53 -8.88
C ALA A 18 -4.51 -15.68 -10.10
N ASP A 19 -4.42 -16.91 -10.59
CA ASP A 19 -3.62 -17.30 -11.75
C ASP A 19 -4.21 -18.62 -12.29
N ASP A 20 -4.23 -18.82 -13.58
CA ASP A 20 -4.69 -20.08 -14.19
C ASP A 20 -3.60 -21.14 -14.30
N ASP A 21 -2.36 -20.81 -14.00
CA ASP A 21 -1.23 -21.75 -13.91
C ASP A 21 -1.03 -22.20 -12.46
N ASP A 22 -1.47 -23.42 -12.16
CA ASP A 22 -1.30 -24.05 -10.85
C ASP A 22 0.16 -24.15 -10.41
N ALA A 23 1.09 -24.35 -11.34
CA ALA A 23 2.52 -24.41 -11.02
C ALA A 23 3.04 -23.03 -10.58
N HIS A 24 2.57 -21.98 -11.23
CA HIS A 24 2.91 -20.61 -10.85
C HIS A 24 2.30 -20.24 -9.49
N LEU A 25 1.04 -20.61 -9.23
CA LEU A 25 0.39 -20.44 -7.92
C LEU A 25 1.20 -21.10 -6.80
N GLU A 26 1.70 -22.31 -7.01
CA GLU A 26 2.50 -23.00 -5.99
C GLU A 26 3.86 -22.32 -5.75
N VAL A 27 4.50 -21.80 -6.80
CA VAL A 27 5.73 -21.02 -6.67
C VAL A 27 5.49 -19.75 -5.85
N ILE A 28 4.44 -18.99 -6.15
CA ILE A 28 4.09 -17.76 -5.42
C ILE A 28 3.77 -18.11 -3.96
N ARG A 29 2.94 -19.14 -3.74
CA ARG A 29 2.58 -19.61 -2.40
C ARG A 29 3.81 -20.00 -1.59
N SER A 30 4.70 -20.82 -2.16
CA SER A 30 5.95 -21.23 -1.51
C SER A 30 6.84 -20.03 -1.14
N ARG A 31 6.92 -19.02 -1.99
CA ARG A 31 7.71 -17.81 -1.73
C ARG A 31 7.13 -16.97 -0.62
N LEU A 32 5.83 -16.67 -0.69
CA LEU A 32 5.16 -15.81 0.30
C LEU A 32 5.02 -16.49 1.67
N SER A 33 4.99 -17.83 1.71
CA SER A 33 4.95 -18.59 2.97
C SER A 33 6.32 -18.75 3.64
N ARG A 34 7.41 -18.47 2.92
CA ARG A 34 8.75 -18.55 3.51
C ARG A 34 8.95 -17.35 4.44
N VAL A 35 9.14 -17.64 5.71
CA VAL A 35 9.70 -16.65 6.64
C VAL A 35 11.08 -16.28 6.09
N PRO A 36 11.37 -15.01 5.80
CA PRO A 36 12.70 -14.60 5.36
C PRO A 36 13.74 -15.13 6.35
N GLY A 37 14.73 -15.87 5.86
CA GLY A 37 15.77 -16.45 6.69
C GLY A 37 16.45 -15.36 7.53
N ARG A 38 17.06 -15.73 8.65
CA ARG A 38 17.78 -14.86 9.59
C ARG A 38 18.84 -13.97 8.95
N ASP A 39 19.22 -14.22 7.70
CA ASP A 39 20.27 -13.51 6.97
C ASP A 39 19.85 -12.14 6.40
N ARG A 40 18.56 -11.88 6.28
CA ARG A 40 18.07 -10.50 6.11
C ARG A 40 17.82 -9.91 7.49
N VAL A 41 18.89 -9.45 8.09
CA VAL A 41 18.92 -8.83 9.42
C VAL A 41 17.75 -7.87 9.53
N ALA A 42 16.75 -8.30 10.28
CA ALA A 42 15.65 -7.49 10.73
C ALA A 42 16.19 -6.41 11.68
N THR A 43 16.86 -5.40 11.13
CA THR A 43 17.44 -4.37 11.97
C THR A 43 16.34 -3.54 12.63
N LEU A 44 15.09 -3.56 12.17
CA LEU A 44 14.02 -2.71 12.75
C LEU A 44 12.58 -3.02 12.30
N GLY A 45 12.21 -4.23 11.92
CA GLY A 45 10.82 -4.50 11.61
C GLY A 45 10.54 -5.96 11.28
N ARG A 46 9.46 -6.47 11.80
CA ARG A 46 8.91 -7.77 11.46
C ARG A 46 8.44 -7.74 10.01
N TYR A 47 8.86 -8.71 9.20
CA TYR A 47 8.27 -8.91 7.88
C TYR A 47 6.82 -9.37 8.03
N PRO A 48 5.90 -8.87 7.16
CA PRO A 48 4.52 -9.31 7.20
C PRO A 48 4.44 -10.81 6.91
N ARG A 49 3.54 -11.49 7.58
CA ARG A 49 3.19 -12.88 7.30
C ARG A 49 1.96 -12.90 6.42
N PHE A 50 1.98 -13.77 5.40
CA PHE A 50 0.90 -13.90 4.44
C PHE A 50 0.19 -15.24 4.61
N GLU A 51 -1.14 -15.20 4.79
CA GLU A 51 -2.02 -16.33 4.54
C GLU A 51 -2.43 -16.26 3.07
N ILE A 52 -2.11 -17.30 2.29
CA ILE A 52 -2.34 -17.32 0.85
C ILE A 52 -3.57 -18.16 0.54
N VAL A 53 -4.51 -17.56 -0.19
CA VAL A 53 -5.70 -18.20 -0.74
C VAL A 53 -5.58 -18.13 -2.26
N THR A 54 -5.46 -19.28 -2.92
CA THR A 54 -5.31 -19.35 -4.38
C THR A 54 -6.66 -19.34 -5.10
N ALA A 55 -6.70 -18.86 -6.33
CA ALA A 55 -7.86 -18.91 -7.23
C ALA A 55 -7.36 -19.20 -8.65
N SER A 56 -8.02 -20.10 -9.37
CA SER A 56 -7.63 -20.55 -10.71
C SER A 56 -8.25 -19.73 -11.86
N ASN A 57 -9.02 -18.72 -11.56
CA ASN A 57 -9.64 -17.80 -12.53
C ASN A 57 -10.25 -16.58 -11.83
N GLY A 58 -10.62 -15.57 -12.62
CA GLY A 58 -11.16 -14.33 -12.10
C GLY A 58 -12.50 -14.46 -11.36
N GLU A 59 -13.38 -15.38 -11.77
CA GLU A 59 -14.65 -15.61 -11.06
C GLU A 59 -14.41 -16.19 -9.67
N GLU A 60 -13.48 -17.11 -9.56
CA GLU A 60 -13.08 -17.68 -8.29
C GLU A 60 -12.41 -16.65 -7.40
N ALA A 61 -11.56 -15.81 -7.96
CA ALA A 61 -10.94 -14.70 -7.25
C ALA A 61 -11.98 -13.79 -6.59
N LEU A 62 -13.01 -13.37 -7.34
CA LEU A 62 -14.09 -12.55 -6.79
C LEU A 62 -14.85 -13.24 -5.64
N ARG A 63 -15.10 -14.55 -5.75
CA ARG A 63 -15.77 -15.31 -4.67
C ARG A 63 -14.90 -15.44 -3.42
N ARG A 64 -13.58 -15.51 -3.57
CA ARG A 64 -12.63 -15.67 -2.44
C ARG A 64 -12.30 -14.38 -1.72
N VAL A 65 -12.52 -13.22 -2.34
CA VAL A 65 -12.31 -11.92 -1.70
C VAL A 65 -13.40 -11.65 -0.66
N SER A 66 -13.16 -12.07 0.56
CA SER A 66 -14.01 -11.81 1.73
C SER A 66 -13.54 -10.57 2.50
N ALA A 67 -14.28 -10.16 3.54
CA ALA A 67 -13.93 -9.01 4.37
C ALA A 67 -12.55 -9.11 5.06
N ARG A 68 -12.08 -10.34 5.33
CA ARG A 68 -10.77 -10.57 5.95
C ARG A 68 -9.59 -10.45 4.97
N VAL A 69 -9.85 -10.49 3.65
CA VAL A 69 -8.80 -10.38 2.63
C VAL A 69 -8.29 -8.94 2.58
N THR A 70 -6.99 -8.78 2.70
CA THR A 70 -6.31 -7.47 2.72
C THR A 70 -5.64 -7.13 1.40
N ALA A 71 -5.33 -8.15 0.58
CA ALA A 71 -4.76 -7.96 -0.75
C ALA A 71 -5.29 -8.98 -1.76
N LEU A 72 -5.35 -8.55 -3.01
CA LEU A 72 -5.60 -9.37 -4.19
C LEU A 72 -4.41 -9.22 -5.13
N ALA A 73 -3.73 -10.31 -5.44
CA ALA A 73 -2.81 -10.39 -6.56
C ALA A 73 -3.52 -11.12 -7.69
N VAL A 74 -3.57 -10.54 -8.88
CA VAL A 74 -4.36 -11.09 -10.01
C VAL A 74 -3.56 -11.05 -11.30
N ASP A 75 -3.43 -12.20 -11.96
CA ASP A 75 -2.91 -12.23 -13.32
C ASP A 75 -3.90 -11.53 -14.27
N LEU A 76 -3.38 -10.72 -15.17
CA LEU A 76 -4.20 -10.03 -16.17
C LEU A 76 -4.77 -10.99 -17.21
N ILE A 77 -4.05 -12.07 -17.52
CA ILE A 77 -4.42 -13.03 -18.59
C ILE A 77 -4.89 -14.33 -17.95
N MET A 78 -6.18 -14.47 -17.79
CA MET A 78 -6.82 -15.66 -17.27
C MET A 78 -8.04 -16.05 -18.11
N PRO A 79 -8.43 -17.34 -18.18
CA PRO A 79 -9.67 -17.77 -18.84
C PRO A 79 -10.92 -17.29 -18.09
N ARG A 80 -12.05 -17.24 -18.78
CA ARG A 80 -13.38 -16.85 -18.30
C ARG A 80 -13.50 -15.37 -17.95
N LEU A 81 -12.89 -14.92 -16.86
CA LEU A 81 -12.89 -13.53 -16.42
C LEU A 81 -11.44 -13.05 -16.29
N GLN A 82 -11.06 -12.10 -17.12
CA GLN A 82 -9.70 -11.55 -17.14
C GLN A 82 -9.42 -10.69 -15.90
N GLY A 83 -8.15 -10.59 -15.52
CA GLY A 83 -7.75 -9.85 -14.33
C GLY A 83 -8.15 -8.37 -14.35
N LEU A 84 -8.11 -7.72 -15.52
CA LEU A 84 -8.58 -6.34 -15.65
C LEU A 84 -10.06 -6.18 -15.25
N GLU A 85 -10.90 -7.09 -15.68
CA GLU A 85 -12.33 -7.08 -15.31
C GLU A 85 -12.54 -7.39 -13.83
N VAL A 86 -11.72 -8.28 -13.25
CA VAL A 86 -11.73 -8.54 -11.80
C VAL A 86 -11.45 -7.25 -11.04
N ILE A 87 -10.41 -6.50 -11.43
CA ILE A 87 -10.03 -5.23 -10.80
C ILE A 87 -11.18 -4.23 -10.89
N GLN A 88 -11.77 -4.06 -12.08
CA GLN A 88 -12.88 -3.13 -12.31
C GLN A 88 -14.11 -3.46 -11.46
N ARG A 89 -14.41 -4.75 -11.27
CA ARG A 89 -15.58 -5.20 -10.48
C ARG A 89 -15.33 -5.08 -8.98
N ILE A 90 -14.13 -5.38 -8.51
CA ILE A 90 -13.85 -5.43 -7.07
C ILE A 90 -13.54 -4.06 -6.47
N ARG A 91 -12.89 -3.17 -7.21
CA ARG A 91 -12.44 -1.87 -6.69
C ARG A 91 -13.56 -1.01 -6.11
N PRO A 92 -14.75 -0.86 -6.75
CA PRO A 92 -15.85 -0.10 -6.19
C PRO A 92 -16.42 -0.72 -4.89
N GLN A 93 -16.37 -2.05 -4.78
CA GLN A 93 -16.91 -2.80 -3.64
C GLN A 93 -15.91 -2.85 -2.46
N ARG A 94 -14.62 -2.86 -2.76
CA ARG A 94 -13.53 -3.00 -1.80
C ARG A 94 -12.48 -1.89 -2.03
N PRO A 95 -12.81 -0.65 -1.71
CA PRO A 95 -11.86 0.48 -1.84
C PRO A 95 -10.66 0.33 -0.89
N ASP A 96 -10.78 -0.52 0.13
CA ASP A 96 -9.74 -0.82 1.10
C ASP A 96 -8.72 -1.88 0.64
N LEU A 97 -9.08 -2.71 -0.32
CA LEU A 97 -8.28 -3.84 -0.77
C LEU A 97 -7.03 -3.37 -1.53
N ALA A 98 -5.84 -3.86 -1.14
CA ALA A 98 -4.65 -3.70 -1.96
C ALA A 98 -4.75 -4.59 -3.19
N ILE A 99 -4.48 -4.07 -4.39
CA ILE A 99 -4.54 -4.84 -5.63
C ILE A 99 -3.20 -4.77 -6.35
N LEU A 100 -2.57 -5.94 -6.51
CA LEU A 100 -1.42 -6.16 -7.35
C LEU A 100 -1.89 -6.81 -8.65
N ALA A 101 -1.79 -6.11 -9.77
CA ALA A 101 -1.90 -6.74 -11.10
C ALA A 101 -0.54 -7.31 -11.50
N PHE A 102 -0.51 -8.53 -12.02
CA PHE A 102 0.73 -9.12 -12.52
C PHE A 102 0.50 -9.90 -13.81
N THR A 103 1.56 -10.16 -14.56
CA THR A 103 1.50 -10.99 -15.77
C THR A 103 2.91 -11.36 -16.26
N ALA A 104 3.04 -12.46 -16.99
CA ALA A 104 4.30 -12.86 -17.61
C ALA A 104 4.71 -11.91 -18.76
N ALA A 105 3.76 -11.52 -19.58
CA ALA A 105 4.02 -10.65 -20.73
C ALA A 105 2.81 -9.76 -21.00
N ALA A 106 3.00 -8.45 -20.93
CA ALA A 106 1.98 -7.48 -21.29
C ALA A 106 2.60 -6.30 -22.04
N PRO A 107 1.90 -5.76 -23.03
CA PRO A 107 2.28 -4.47 -23.58
C PRO A 107 2.12 -3.38 -22.51
N PRO A 108 2.88 -2.28 -22.58
CA PRO A 108 2.78 -1.19 -21.60
C PRO A 108 1.37 -0.62 -21.43
N SER A 109 0.51 -0.72 -22.45
CA SER A 109 -0.89 -0.30 -22.39
C SER A 109 -1.71 -1.06 -21.37
N GLU A 110 -1.45 -2.35 -21.16
CA GLU A 110 -2.15 -3.17 -20.16
C GLU A 110 -1.76 -2.78 -18.73
N ALA A 111 -0.49 -2.48 -18.49
CA ALA A 111 -0.05 -1.94 -17.22
C ALA A 111 -0.78 -0.64 -16.88
N VAL A 112 -0.88 0.27 -17.86
CA VAL A 112 -1.64 1.52 -17.71
C VAL A 112 -3.11 1.23 -17.46
N ALA A 113 -3.73 0.33 -18.23
CA ALA A 113 -5.12 -0.05 -18.05
C ALA A 113 -5.40 -0.63 -16.67
N ALA A 114 -4.54 -1.51 -16.16
CA ALA A 114 -4.66 -2.08 -14.81
C ALA A 114 -4.58 -1.00 -13.72
N MET A 115 -3.65 -0.06 -13.85
CA MET A 115 -3.51 1.06 -12.91
C MET A 115 -4.74 1.98 -12.96
N MET A 116 -5.26 2.28 -14.14
CA MET A 116 -6.48 3.09 -14.33
C MET A 116 -7.73 2.38 -13.81
N ALA A 117 -7.78 1.06 -13.91
CA ALA A 117 -8.88 0.25 -13.34
C ALA A 117 -8.84 0.20 -11.79
N GLY A 118 -7.75 0.66 -11.17
CA GLY A 118 -7.63 0.76 -9.73
C GLY A 118 -6.66 -0.23 -9.09
N ALA A 119 -5.75 -0.85 -9.86
CA ALA A 119 -4.62 -1.56 -9.27
C ALA A 119 -3.72 -0.59 -8.50
N ASP A 120 -3.16 -1.07 -7.39
CA ASP A 120 -2.22 -0.29 -6.59
C ASP A 120 -0.79 -0.44 -7.07
N HIS A 121 -0.49 -1.57 -7.70
CA HIS A 121 0.80 -1.83 -8.32
C HIS A 121 0.65 -2.80 -9.49
N PHE A 122 1.59 -2.72 -10.42
CA PHE A 122 1.72 -3.64 -11.56
C PHE A 122 3.11 -4.30 -11.52
N HIS A 123 3.15 -5.61 -11.73
CA HIS A 123 4.38 -6.39 -11.76
C HIS A 123 4.43 -7.28 -13.01
N GLN A 124 5.49 -7.16 -13.78
CA GLN A 124 5.77 -8.08 -14.88
C GLN A 124 6.83 -9.07 -14.44
N TYR A 125 6.55 -10.38 -14.58
CA TYR A 125 7.50 -11.44 -14.28
C TYR A 125 7.99 -12.09 -15.59
N GLY A 126 9.13 -12.81 -15.54
CA GLY A 126 9.64 -13.58 -16.69
C GLY A 126 10.80 -12.93 -17.45
N ASP A 127 11.25 -11.74 -17.13
CA ASP A 127 12.41 -11.08 -17.75
C ASP A 127 13.76 -11.41 -17.08
N GLY A 128 13.80 -12.45 -16.25
CA GLY A 128 14.98 -12.86 -15.47
C GLY A 128 15.27 -11.97 -14.25
N ARG A 129 14.55 -10.88 -14.05
CA ARG A 129 14.59 -10.05 -12.85
C ARG A 129 13.65 -10.60 -11.80
N GLN A 130 13.89 -11.81 -11.37
CA GLN A 130 13.06 -12.55 -10.41
C GLN A 130 13.14 -11.98 -8.97
N GLY A 131 13.35 -10.72 -8.82
CA GLY A 131 13.34 -10.13 -7.53
C GLY A 131 11.99 -9.56 -7.27
N ASP A 132 10.97 -10.13 -7.09
CA ASP A 132 10.16 -9.43 -6.15
C ASP A 132 8.65 -9.34 -6.36
N PHE A 133 8.02 -10.47 -6.59
CA PHE A 133 6.59 -10.58 -6.37
C PHE A 133 6.23 -10.14 -4.92
N GLU A 134 7.04 -10.54 -3.94
CA GLU A 134 6.90 -10.11 -2.54
C GLU A 134 7.04 -8.60 -2.40
N THR A 135 8.07 -8.02 -3.02
CA THR A 135 8.26 -6.56 -3.00
C THR A 135 7.14 -5.84 -3.73
N ALA A 136 6.65 -6.37 -4.86
CA ALA A 136 5.53 -5.80 -5.58
C ALA A 136 4.23 -5.83 -4.74
N LEU A 137 3.98 -6.94 -4.04
CA LEU A 137 2.85 -7.07 -3.14
C LEU A 137 2.94 -6.10 -1.95
N GLU A 138 4.12 -5.99 -1.33
CA GLU A 138 4.36 -5.00 -0.28
C GLU A 138 4.12 -3.57 -0.78
N GLN A 139 4.57 -3.25 -2.00
CA GLN A 139 4.33 -1.93 -2.60
C GLN A 139 2.85 -1.65 -2.83
N ALA A 140 2.08 -2.66 -3.27
CA ALA A 140 0.63 -2.53 -3.42
C ALA A 140 -0.04 -2.27 -2.05
N LEU A 141 0.33 -3.02 -1.02
CA LEU A 141 -0.16 -2.84 0.34
C LEU A 141 0.18 -1.46 0.91
N ASP A 142 1.43 -1.04 0.78
CA ASP A 142 1.90 0.26 1.28
C ASP A 142 1.18 1.40 0.55
N ARG A 143 1.02 1.29 -0.78
CA ARG A 143 0.30 2.31 -1.56
C ARG A 143 -1.15 2.41 -1.13
N ARG A 144 -1.87 1.28 -0.99
CA ARG A 144 -3.27 1.29 -0.54
C ARG A 144 -3.43 1.86 0.86
N ARG A 145 -2.51 1.52 1.77
CA ARG A 145 -2.49 2.07 3.12
C ARG A 145 -2.33 3.59 3.13
N LEU A 146 -1.44 4.12 2.29
CA LEU A 146 -1.25 5.57 2.14
C LEU A 146 -2.48 6.27 1.57
N VAL A 147 -3.09 5.73 0.52
CA VAL A 147 -4.33 6.28 -0.03
C VAL A 147 -5.39 6.39 1.06
N ARG A 148 -5.61 5.32 1.81
CA ARG A 148 -6.59 5.32 2.91
C ARG A 148 -6.26 6.30 4.02
N LEU A 149 -5.00 6.47 4.34
CA LEU A 149 -4.58 7.45 5.34
C LEU A 149 -4.89 8.87 4.89
N ILE A 150 -4.61 9.18 3.63
CA ILE A 150 -4.93 10.49 3.03
C ILE A 150 -6.44 10.72 3.01
N GLU A 151 -7.22 9.74 2.58
CA GLU A 151 -8.69 9.82 2.56
C GLU A 151 -9.28 10.05 3.95
N ARG A 152 -8.80 9.33 4.95
CA ARG A 152 -9.21 9.51 6.36
C ARG A 152 -8.85 10.89 6.87
N SER A 153 -7.61 11.33 6.66
CA SER A 153 -7.17 12.66 7.08
C SER A 153 -7.99 13.76 6.43
N ALA A 154 -8.30 13.64 5.14
CA ALA A 154 -9.17 14.58 4.44
C ALA A 154 -10.58 14.63 5.04
N THR A 155 -11.16 13.46 5.35
CA THR A 155 -12.48 13.36 5.97
C THR A 155 -12.50 13.94 7.38
N GLU A 156 -11.47 13.66 8.19
CA GLU A 156 -11.34 14.21 9.55
C GLU A 156 -11.19 15.74 9.52
N MET A 157 -10.39 16.26 8.58
CA MET A 157 -10.24 17.70 8.39
C MET A 157 -11.54 18.37 7.99
N GLU A 158 -12.29 17.77 7.07
CA GLU A 158 -13.59 18.31 6.64
C GLU A 158 -14.59 18.35 7.81
N ARG A 159 -14.63 17.29 8.63
CA ARG A 159 -15.44 17.24 9.85
C ARG A 159 -15.02 18.32 10.87
N ALA A 160 -13.72 18.47 11.10
CA ALA A 160 -13.20 19.50 11.99
C ALA A 160 -13.55 20.91 11.49
N ARG A 161 -13.44 21.14 10.19
CA ARG A 161 -13.82 22.42 9.56
C ARG A 161 -15.30 22.70 9.69
N ALA A 162 -16.15 21.71 9.43
CA ALA A 162 -17.58 21.84 9.62
C ALA A 162 -17.95 22.16 11.09
N SER A 163 -17.26 21.52 12.04
CA SER A 163 -17.46 21.79 13.47
C SER A 163 -17.03 23.21 13.86
N LEU A 164 -15.90 23.71 13.33
CA LEU A 164 -15.42 25.06 13.56
C LEU A 164 -16.36 26.09 12.93
N ALA A 165 -16.86 25.86 11.74
CA ALA A 165 -17.85 26.72 11.09
C ALA A 165 -19.15 26.80 11.89
N ALA A 166 -19.61 25.68 12.46
CA ALA A 166 -20.79 25.64 13.34
C ALA A 166 -20.60 26.43 14.65
N LEU A 167 -19.34 26.62 15.07
CA LEU A 167 -18.99 27.45 16.24
C LEU A 167 -18.75 28.95 15.90
N GLY A 168 -18.97 29.35 14.65
CA GLY A 168 -18.73 30.71 14.18
C GLY A 168 -17.25 31.11 14.07
N ALA A 169 -16.34 30.14 14.11
CA ALA A 169 -14.93 30.37 13.92
C ALA A 169 -14.63 30.35 12.41
N GLU A 170 -14.68 31.49 11.75
CA GLU A 170 -14.19 31.62 10.37
C GLU A 170 -12.67 31.60 10.38
N ASP A 171 -12.11 30.70 9.55
CA ASP A 171 -10.72 30.66 9.10
C ASP A 171 -9.63 30.31 10.12
N VAL A 172 -9.72 29.14 10.75
CA VAL A 172 -8.53 28.49 11.33
C VAL A 172 -7.80 27.72 10.22
N GLY A 173 -6.99 28.44 9.46
CA GLY A 173 -6.17 27.85 8.41
C GLY A 173 -5.12 26.91 9.00
N LEU A 174 -5.29 25.60 8.82
CA LEU A 174 -4.20 24.65 9.02
C LEU A 174 -3.20 24.82 7.87
N PRO A 175 -1.93 25.15 8.18
CA PRO A 175 -0.94 25.33 7.12
C PRO A 175 -0.70 23.99 6.41
N GLY A 176 -0.96 23.94 5.12
CA GLY A 176 -0.44 22.88 4.26
C GLY A 176 -1.44 21.91 3.63
N LEU A 177 -2.71 21.86 4.07
CA LEU A 177 -3.74 21.02 3.44
C LEU A 177 -5.05 21.80 3.28
N ARG A 178 -5.13 22.60 2.24
CA ARG A 178 -6.42 23.13 1.79
C ARG A 178 -7.09 22.09 0.91
N PRO A 179 -8.36 21.68 1.18
CA PRO A 179 -9.09 20.89 0.19
C PRO A 179 -9.14 21.69 -1.12
N ALA A 180 -8.99 20.99 -2.24
CA ALA A 180 -9.03 21.60 -3.54
C ALA A 180 -10.40 22.28 -3.73
N ALA A 181 -10.43 23.60 -3.73
CA ALA A 181 -11.66 24.39 -3.95
C ALA A 181 -12.07 24.40 -5.42
N THR A 182 -11.17 24.05 -6.34
CA THR A 182 -11.38 24.00 -7.79
C THR A 182 -10.74 22.75 -8.38
N ARG A 183 -11.13 22.36 -9.60
CA ARG A 183 -10.51 21.24 -10.31
C ARG A 183 -9.02 21.43 -10.52
N GLU A 184 -8.57 22.67 -10.72
CA GLU A 184 -7.15 23.01 -10.92
C GLU A 184 -6.34 22.90 -9.61
N ALA A 185 -6.99 22.94 -8.46
CA ALA A 185 -6.34 22.78 -7.15
C ALA A 185 -6.16 21.30 -6.74
N VAL A 186 -6.67 20.35 -7.55
CA VAL A 186 -6.43 18.92 -7.33
C VAL A 186 -4.99 18.60 -7.72
N LEU A 187 -4.15 18.30 -6.73
CA LEU A 187 -2.78 17.91 -6.96
C LEU A 187 -2.70 16.51 -7.60
N PRO A 188 -1.76 16.27 -8.51
CA PRO A 188 -1.40 14.93 -8.92
C PRO A 188 -1.10 14.06 -7.69
N PHE A 189 -1.49 12.78 -7.74
CA PHE A 189 -1.37 11.88 -6.60
C PHE A 189 0.04 11.87 -5.97
N ASP A 190 1.07 11.74 -6.81
CA ASP A 190 2.46 11.69 -6.34
C ASP A 190 2.90 13.01 -5.69
N GLU A 191 2.40 14.15 -6.16
CA GLU A 191 2.66 15.45 -5.55
C GLU A 191 1.94 15.59 -4.20
N ALA A 192 0.69 15.15 -4.10
CA ALA A 192 -0.05 15.13 -2.84
C ALA A 192 0.63 14.25 -1.80
N VAL A 193 1.08 13.05 -2.20
CA VAL A 193 1.85 12.13 -1.35
C VAL A 193 3.17 12.76 -0.90
N THR A 194 3.89 13.40 -1.82
CA THR A 194 5.18 14.06 -1.51
C THR A 194 4.98 15.17 -0.47
N ARG A 195 4.01 16.07 -0.66
CA ARG A 195 3.72 17.14 0.30
C ARG A 195 3.31 16.60 1.67
N TYR A 196 2.50 15.55 1.69
CA TYR A 196 2.12 14.89 2.94
C TYR A 196 3.32 14.31 3.68
N LEU A 197 4.20 13.59 2.96
CA LEU A 197 5.41 12.98 3.52
C LEU A 197 6.40 14.04 4.02
N GLU A 198 6.55 15.15 3.31
CA GLU A 198 7.39 16.28 3.77
C GLU A 198 6.87 16.87 5.08
N SER A 199 5.57 17.10 5.17
CA SER A 199 4.94 17.63 6.37
C SER A 199 5.07 16.65 7.54
N ALA A 200 4.80 15.37 7.30
CA ALA A 200 4.94 14.32 8.29
C ALA A 200 6.40 14.15 8.75
N ALA A 201 7.38 14.18 7.83
CA ALA A 201 8.79 14.07 8.16
C ALA A 201 9.28 15.22 9.04
N ARG A 202 8.77 16.45 8.82
CA ARG A 202 9.08 17.61 9.69
C ARG A 202 8.52 17.45 11.10
N LEU A 203 7.27 16.96 11.22
CA LEU A 203 6.63 16.75 12.53
C LEU A 203 7.32 15.66 13.36
N PHE A 204 7.96 14.70 12.70
CA PHE A 204 8.69 13.58 13.32
C PHE A 204 10.21 13.72 13.17
N GLU A 205 10.73 14.95 13.10
CA GLU A 205 12.17 15.17 13.00
C GLU A 205 12.91 14.51 14.18
N GLY A 206 13.88 13.65 13.83
CA GLY A 206 14.62 12.84 14.81
C GLY A 206 13.92 11.55 15.28
N ASP A 207 12.67 11.31 14.91
CA ASP A 207 11.94 10.08 15.24
C ASP A 207 11.36 9.36 14.02
N PRO A 208 12.20 8.79 13.16
CA PRO A 208 11.73 8.05 11.99
C PRO A 208 10.98 6.76 12.32
N LYS A 209 11.16 6.21 13.53
CA LYS A 209 10.42 5.03 13.98
C LYS A 209 8.99 5.40 14.35
N GLY A 210 8.81 6.49 15.07
CA GLY A 210 7.50 7.05 15.39
C GLY A 210 6.73 7.40 14.11
N LEU A 211 7.40 7.99 13.12
CA LEU A 211 6.79 8.27 11.82
C LEU A 211 6.34 6.97 11.12
N ALA A 212 7.19 5.95 11.05
CA ALA A 212 6.84 4.67 10.44
C ALA A 212 5.63 4.03 11.15
N GLN A 213 5.63 4.04 12.48
CA GLN A 213 4.52 3.53 13.30
C GLN A 213 3.22 4.32 13.05
N ARG A 214 3.31 5.65 12.97
CA ARG A 214 2.15 6.52 12.73
C ARG A 214 1.56 6.32 11.34
N LEU A 215 2.41 6.14 10.34
CA LEU A 215 2.00 5.82 8.96
C LEU A 215 1.58 4.35 8.81
N GLY A 216 1.82 3.51 9.82
CA GLY A 216 1.52 2.10 9.81
C GLY A 216 2.33 1.31 8.77
N VAL A 217 3.51 1.77 8.42
CA VAL A 217 4.44 1.08 7.50
C VAL A 217 5.68 0.60 8.24
N SER A 218 6.40 -0.37 7.65
CA SER A 218 7.70 -0.75 8.20
C SER A 218 8.72 0.40 8.05
N TYR A 219 9.74 0.42 8.91
CA TYR A 219 10.82 1.40 8.78
C TYR A 219 11.51 1.35 7.41
N PHE A 220 11.66 0.17 6.84
CA PHE A 220 12.25 0.00 5.50
C PHE A 220 11.31 0.50 4.40
N SER A 221 10.02 0.25 4.53
CA SER A 221 9.00 0.79 3.62
C SER A 221 8.98 2.31 3.69
N LEU A 222 9.03 2.89 4.89
CA LEU A 222 9.15 4.34 5.06
C LEU A 222 10.40 4.90 4.35
N ARG A 223 11.55 4.27 4.53
CA ARG A 223 12.81 4.72 3.91
C ARG A 223 12.73 4.68 2.38
N ARG A 224 12.17 3.59 1.81
CA ARG A 224 11.95 3.48 0.35
C ARG A 224 10.97 4.55 -0.14
N LEU A 225 9.89 4.75 0.59
CA LEU A 225 8.86 5.71 0.27
C LEU A 225 9.41 7.14 0.22
N LEU A 226 10.08 7.57 1.28
CA LEU A 226 10.72 8.89 1.35
C LEU A 226 11.75 9.07 0.23
N LYS A 227 12.58 8.06 -0.04
CA LYS A 227 13.55 8.08 -1.14
C LYS A 227 12.85 8.23 -2.50
N ARG A 228 11.76 7.49 -2.74
CA ARG A 228 11.00 7.54 -3.98
C ARG A 228 10.42 8.93 -4.26
N HIS A 229 9.94 9.60 -3.22
CA HIS A 229 9.35 10.93 -3.32
C HIS A 229 10.36 12.07 -3.08
N GLY A 230 11.66 11.78 -3.00
CA GLY A 230 12.70 12.78 -2.80
C GLY A 230 12.65 13.50 -1.44
N VAL A 231 11.89 12.96 -0.48
CA VAL A 231 11.73 13.55 0.85
C VAL A 231 12.91 13.16 1.73
N PRO A 232 13.60 14.13 2.38
CA PRO A 232 14.69 13.83 3.27
C PRO A 232 14.25 12.92 4.43
N PHE A 233 15.07 11.91 4.73
CA PHE A 233 14.80 11.03 5.85
C PHE A 233 14.94 11.83 7.17
N PRO A 234 13.97 11.76 8.10
CA PRO A 234 14.05 12.50 9.36
C PRO A 234 15.30 12.08 10.13
N GLY A 235 16.31 12.94 10.13
CA GLY A 235 17.60 12.73 10.79
C GLY A 235 17.49 12.81 12.31
N ARG A 236 18.52 12.35 13.02
CA ARG A 236 18.66 12.71 14.43
C ARG A 236 18.86 14.23 14.52
N PRO A 237 18.24 14.91 15.49
CA PRO A 237 18.54 16.31 15.72
C PRO A 237 20.07 16.43 15.89
N ARG A 238 20.70 17.28 15.10
CA ARG A 238 22.11 17.61 15.29
C ARG A 238 22.23 18.14 16.70
N GLY A 239 22.92 17.38 17.56
CA GLY A 239 23.16 17.80 18.93
C GLY A 239 23.65 19.24 18.94
N ARG A 240 23.07 20.09 19.77
CA ARG A 240 23.59 21.43 20.05
C ARG A 240 25.06 21.22 20.44
N ALA A 241 25.96 21.74 19.62
CA ALA A 241 27.33 21.89 20.03
C ALA A 241 27.35 22.66 21.35
N LYS A 242 28.01 22.06 22.34
CA LYS A 242 28.29 22.71 23.62
C LYS A 242 29.24 23.85 23.41
#